data_7d0c6bdd0478079eb20a915ede35e868
#
_entry.id   7d0c6bdd0478079eb20a915ede35e868
#
_cell.length_a   1.000
_cell.length_b   1.000
_cell.length_c   1.000
_cell.angle_alpha   90.00
_cell.angle_beta   90.00
_cell.angle_gamma   90.00
#
_symmetry.space_group_name_H-M   'P 1'
#
loop_
_entity.id
_entity.type
_entity.pdbx_description
1 polymer ?
#
loop_
_entity_poly.entity_id
_entity_poly.type
_entity_poly.pdbx_seq_one_letter_code
_entity_poly.pdbx_strand_id
1 'polypeptide(L)'
;MRGESIAYAAAGVLFGLIAGWVIGSGQAANRPPTPTAQAGPATAGSAGPPPLDEAAVSAYRTMAEREPTNAEPRVRLGNLYFDAERFNDAIDWYTQALELQPNNPDVSTDLGVAYYYTNQHDRALEQFTHSLKVDPRHTKTMLNVGIVKAQGKKDLAGAIEAWEQVVKMAPDSPEGQTARQLIDSLRSAHPDVSQRPGA
;
A
#
# COMPACT_ATOMS: atom_id res chain seq x y z
N MET A 1 -23.15 -4.73 26.82
CA MET A 1 -22.58 -3.90 25.75
C MET A 1 -21.11 -3.52 26.02
N ARG A 2 -20.23 -4.48 26.36
CA ARG A 2 -18.78 -4.23 26.60
C ARG A 2 -17.83 -5.19 25.87
N GLY A 3 -18.35 -6.11 25.07
CA GLY A 3 -17.54 -7.12 24.36
C GLY A 3 -17.20 -6.77 22.90
N GLU A 4 -18.01 -5.99 22.22
CA GLU A 4 -17.84 -5.75 20.78
C GLU A 4 -16.74 -4.73 20.46
N SER A 5 -16.53 -3.73 21.34
CA SER A 5 -15.51 -2.69 21.12
C SER A 5 -14.06 -3.21 21.17
N ILE A 6 -13.80 -4.30 21.89
CA ILE A 6 -12.45 -4.88 22.02
C ILE A 6 -12.08 -5.73 20.79
N ALA A 7 -13.05 -6.39 20.17
CA ALA A 7 -12.82 -7.20 18.97
C ALA A 7 -12.48 -6.34 17.75
N TYR A 8 -13.10 -5.17 17.62
CA TYR A 8 -12.81 -4.24 16.53
C TYR A 8 -11.42 -3.58 16.66
N ALA A 9 -10.97 -3.29 17.88
CA ALA A 9 -9.64 -2.73 18.11
C ALA A 9 -8.53 -3.74 17.75
N ALA A 10 -8.70 -5.02 18.09
CA ALA A 10 -7.72 -6.05 17.77
C ALA A 10 -7.66 -6.36 16.26
N ALA A 11 -8.81 -6.38 15.57
CA ALA A 11 -8.87 -6.59 14.14
C ALA A 11 -8.23 -5.41 13.37
N GLY A 12 -8.50 -4.18 13.82
CA GLY A 12 -7.93 -2.98 13.19
C GLY A 12 -6.41 -2.90 13.29
N VAL A 13 -5.83 -3.30 14.41
CA VAL A 13 -4.36 -3.30 14.61
C VAL A 13 -3.69 -4.37 13.75
N LEU A 14 -4.27 -5.57 13.65
CA LEU A 14 -3.73 -6.62 12.79
C LEU A 14 -3.78 -6.24 11.30
N PHE A 15 -4.87 -5.64 10.84
CA PHE A 15 -4.99 -5.17 9.47
C PHE A 15 -4.04 -4.00 9.17
N GLY A 16 -3.88 -3.08 10.10
CA GLY A 16 -2.93 -1.97 9.95
C GLY A 16 -1.48 -2.43 9.83
N LEU A 17 -1.07 -3.41 10.62
CA LEU A 17 0.28 -3.98 10.57
C LEU A 17 0.54 -4.76 9.27
N ILE A 18 -0.45 -5.53 8.77
CA ILE A 18 -0.30 -6.29 7.53
C ILE A 18 -0.29 -5.34 6.32
N ALA A 19 -1.18 -4.35 6.29
CA ALA A 19 -1.21 -3.36 5.22
C ALA A 19 0.08 -2.52 5.19
N GLY A 20 0.57 -2.09 6.35
CA GLY A 20 1.83 -1.35 6.45
C GLY A 20 3.04 -2.16 5.98
N TRP A 21 3.08 -3.46 6.29
CA TRP A 21 4.17 -4.34 5.87
C TRP A 21 4.17 -4.61 4.35
N VAL A 22 3.01 -4.85 3.76
CA VAL A 22 2.88 -5.09 2.30
C VAL A 22 3.21 -3.85 1.49
N ILE A 23 2.84 -2.66 1.99
CA ILE A 23 3.13 -1.40 1.31
C ILE A 23 4.62 -1.03 1.44
N GLY A 24 5.26 -1.30 2.60
CA GLY A 24 6.66 -0.98 2.87
C GLY A 24 7.69 -1.98 2.30
N SER A 25 7.33 -3.26 2.13
CA SER A 25 8.30 -4.31 1.77
C SER A 25 8.77 -4.27 0.30
N GLY A 26 8.02 -3.63 -0.59
CA GLY A 26 8.40 -3.50 -2.01
C GLY A 26 9.60 -2.58 -2.28
N GLN A 27 10.02 -1.77 -1.29
CA GLN A 27 11.10 -0.79 -1.46
C GLN A 27 12.45 -1.23 -0.87
N ALA A 28 12.50 -2.34 -0.11
CA ALA A 28 13.71 -2.79 0.56
C ALA A 28 14.76 -3.45 -0.37
N ALA A 29 14.41 -3.78 -1.61
CA ALA A 29 15.24 -4.58 -2.50
C ALA A 29 16.46 -3.85 -3.13
N ASN A 30 16.56 -2.53 -3.03
CA ASN A 30 17.62 -1.75 -3.70
C ASN A 30 18.43 -0.84 -2.77
N ARG A 31 18.59 -1.18 -1.50
CA ARG A 31 19.47 -0.43 -0.59
C ARG A 31 20.87 -1.04 -0.60
N PRO A 32 21.93 -0.28 -0.88
CA PRO A 32 23.30 -0.75 -0.70
C PRO A 32 23.57 -1.03 0.80
N PRO A 33 24.39 -2.04 1.14
CA PRO A 33 24.64 -2.40 2.54
C PRO A 33 25.35 -1.27 3.28
N THR A 34 24.70 -0.72 4.30
CA THR A 34 25.32 0.16 5.28
C THR A 34 26.09 -0.66 6.32
N PRO A 35 27.24 -0.18 6.85
CA PRO A 35 28.02 -0.93 7.83
C PRO A 35 27.25 -1.12 9.14
N THR A 36 27.27 -2.35 9.63
CA THR A 36 26.60 -2.87 10.81
C THR A 36 27.00 -2.09 12.08
N ALA A 37 26.11 -1.25 12.58
CA ALA A 37 26.12 -0.86 13.98
C ALA A 37 25.30 -1.91 14.75
N GLN A 38 25.92 -2.53 15.74
CA GLN A 38 25.36 -3.55 16.61
C GLN A 38 24.20 -2.97 17.43
N ALA A 39 22.95 -3.24 17.02
CA ALA A 39 21.77 -2.83 17.76
C ALA A 39 21.47 -3.84 18.87
N GLY A 40 21.46 -3.36 20.11
CA GLY A 40 20.90 -4.09 21.26
C GLY A 40 19.39 -4.32 21.09
N PRO A 41 18.75 -5.15 21.96
CA PRO A 41 17.35 -5.52 21.79
C PRO A 41 16.46 -4.27 21.83
N ALA A 42 15.86 -3.95 20.69
CA ALA A 42 14.92 -2.85 20.56
C ALA A 42 13.62 -3.22 21.28
N THR A 43 13.29 -2.49 22.33
CA THR A 43 11.94 -2.42 22.88
C THR A 43 11.00 -1.93 21.78
N ALA A 44 10.01 -2.75 21.41
CA ALA A 44 8.93 -2.38 20.50
C ALA A 44 8.02 -1.33 21.17
N GLY A 45 8.49 -0.08 21.19
CA GLY A 45 7.67 1.09 21.43
C GLY A 45 7.18 1.58 20.06
N SER A 46 5.93 2.02 19.96
CA SER A 46 5.38 2.64 18.76
C SER A 46 6.20 3.88 18.39
N ALA A 47 7.22 3.68 17.60
CA ALA A 47 7.93 4.79 16.98
C ALA A 47 6.94 5.42 16.00
N GLY A 48 6.73 6.74 16.09
CA GLY A 48 6.00 7.50 15.08
C GLY A 48 6.65 7.36 13.70
N PRO A 49 6.07 7.95 12.66
CA PRO A 49 6.64 7.90 11.32
C PRO A 49 8.11 8.35 11.34
N PRO A 50 8.98 7.75 10.51
CA PRO A 50 10.36 8.19 10.42
C PRO A 50 10.42 9.68 10.01
N PRO A 51 11.36 10.46 10.53
CA PRO A 51 11.52 11.85 10.11
C PRO A 51 11.84 11.91 8.62
N LEU A 52 11.31 12.93 7.95
CA LEU A 52 11.59 13.17 6.55
C LEU A 52 13.09 13.44 6.35
N ASP A 53 13.71 12.74 5.41
CA ASP A 53 15.10 12.99 4.99
C ASP A 53 15.16 14.25 4.10
N GLU A 54 15.32 15.41 4.74
CA GLU A 54 15.35 16.71 4.05
C GLU A 54 16.56 16.83 3.09
N ALA A 55 17.66 16.13 3.36
CA ALA A 55 18.83 16.14 2.48
C ALA A 55 18.51 15.37 1.19
N ALA A 56 17.89 14.20 1.29
CA ALA A 56 17.44 13.43 0.14
C ALA A 56 16.35 14.20 -0.66
N VAL A 57 15.39 14.82 0.04
CA VAL A 57 14.37 15.67 -0.60
C VAL A 57 15.01 16.78 -1.41
N SER A 58 15.97 17.53 -0.84
CA SER A 58 16.68 18.61 -1.54
C SER A 58 17.42 18.09 -2.78
N ALA A 59 18.10 16.95 -2.65
CA ALA A 59 18.84 16.34 -3.76
C ALA A 59 17.90 15.95 -4.91
N TYR A 60 16.80 15.23 -4.62
CA TYR A 60 15.86 14.80 -5.66
C TYR A 60 15.07 15.97 -6.27
N ARG A 61 14.77 17.04 -5.54
CA ARG A 61 14.19 18.27 -6.11
C ARG A 61 15.14 18.89 -7.13
N THR A 62 16.42 19.03 -6.78
CA THR A 62 17.43 19.54 -7.69
C THR A 62 17.57 18.68 -8.96
N MET A 63 17.48 17.34 -8.80
CA MET A 63 17.48 16.43 -9.95
C MET A 63 16.23 16.61 -10.83
N ALA A 64 15.04 16.73 -10.21
CA ALA A 64 13.79 16.95 -10.94
C ALA A 64 13.77 18.28 -11.73
N GLU A 65 14.44 19.30 -11.21
CA GLU A 65 14.61 20.59 -11.90
C GLU A 65 15.59 20.51 -13.08
N ARG A 66 16.70 19.78 -12.90
CA ARG A 66 17.73 19.60 -13.94
C ARG A 66 17.29 18.65 -15.05
N GLU A 67 16.43 17.69 -14.71
CA GLU A 67 15.95 16.64 -15.59
C GLU A 67 14.42 16.67 -15.68
N PRO A 68 13.81 17.70 -16.30
CA PRO A 68 12.38 17.93 -16.23
C PRO A 68 11.53 16.82 -16.86
N THR A 69 12.11 16.02 -17.78
CA THR A 69 11.44 14.89 -18.43
C THR A 69 11.68 13.54 -17.77
N ASN A 70 12.55 13.49 -16.73
CA ASN A 70 12.80 12.28 -15.96
C ASN A 70 11.81 12.16 -14.81
N ALA A 71 11.00 11.09 -14.83
CA ALA A 71 10.04 10.83 -13.76
C ALA A 71 10.70 10.32 -12.46
N GLU A 72 11.85 9.65 -12.55
CA GLU A 72 12.47 8.96 -11.43
C GLU A 72 12.70 9.83 -10.17
N PRO A 73 13.26 11.07 -10.27
CA PRO A 73 13.40 11.93 -9.10
C PRO A 73 12.06 12.24 -8.42
N ARG A 74 10.98 12.37 -9.21
CA ARG A 74 9.63 12.62 -8.68
C ARG A 74 9.05 11.40 -7.96
N VAL A 75 9.29 10.20 -8.49
CA VAL A 75 8.93 8.94 -7.82
C VAL A 75 9.66 8.85 -6.47
N ARG A 76 10.98 9.16 -6.44
CA ARG A 76 11.76 9.14 -5.19
C ARG A 76 11.26 10.15 -4.17
N LEU A 77 10.87 11.34 -4.60
CA LEU A 77 10.24 12.33 -3.72
C LEU A 77 8.92 11.81 -3.17
N GLY A 78 8.06 11.24 -4.02
CA GLY A 78 6.82 10.60 -3.59
C GLY A 78 7.06 9.56 -2.50
N ASN A 79 8.06 8.68 -2.70
CA ASN A 79 8.41 7.63 -1.73
C ASN A 79 8.89 8.22 -0.39
N LEU A 80 9.79 9.22 -0.42
CA LEU A 80 10.28 9.87 0.81
C LEU A 80 9.15 10.51 1.62
N TYR A 81 8.25 11.21 0.95
CA TYR A 81 7.09 11.81 1.60
C TYR A 81 6.09 10.76 2.10
N PHE A 82 5.89 9.69 1.34
CA PHE A 82 5.04 8.58 1.74
C PHE A 82 5.57 7.88 3.00
N ASP A 83 6.86 7.55 3.04
CA ASP A 83 7.53 6.92 4.18
C ASP A 83 7.48 7.80 5.44
N ALA A 84 7.48 9.12 5.28
CA ALA A 84 7.29 10.09 6.35
C ALA A 84 5.81 10.36 6.71
N GLU A 85 4.87 9.56 6.19
CA GLU A 85 3.40 9.71 6.33
C GLU A 85 2.85 11.09 5.87
N ARG A 86 3.61 11.80 5.05
CA ARG A 86 3.19 13.05 4.40
C ARG A 86 2.45 12.73 3.09
N PHE A 87 1.33 12.03 3.20
CA PHE A 87 0.63 11.46 2.05
C PHE A 87 0.14 12.49 1.03
N ASN A 88 -0.23 13.70 1.43
CA ASN A 88 -0.62 14.75 0.47
C ASN A 88 0.57 15.19 -0.40
N ASP A 89 1.75 15.37 0.21
CA ASP A 89 2.96 15.70 -0.56
C ASP A 89 3.36 14.53 -1.48
N ALA A 90 3.20 13.28 -1.03
CA ALA A 90 3.44 12.10 -1.86
C ALA A 90 2.50 12.06 -3.08
N ILE A 91 1.21 12.37 -2.89
CA ILE A 91 0.22 12.47 -3.97
C ILE A 91 0.69 13.46 -5.04
N ASP A 92 1.16 14.63 -4.64
CA ASP A 92 1.62 15.66 -5.58
C ASP A 92 2.80 15.18 -6.42
N TRP A 93 3.77 14.51 -5.80
CA TRP A 93 4.96 14.02 -6.50
C TRP A 93 4.68 12.80 -7.38
N TYR A 94 3.86 11.84 -6.93
CA TYR A 94 3.45 10.71 -7.76
C TYR A 94 2.60 11.16 -8.95
N THR A 95 1.74 12.16 -8.77
CA THR A 95 0.95 12.74 -9.87
C THR A 95 1.87 13.33 -10.94
N GLN A 96 2.86 14.15 -10.55
CA GLN A 96 3.84 14.70 -11.49
C GLN A 96 4.69 13.60 -12.18
N ALA A 97 5.00 12.50 -11.46
CA ALA A 97 5.71 11.38 -12.05
C ALA A 97 4.85 10.69 -13.13
N LEU A 98 3.56 10.49 -12.89
CA LEU A 98 2.62 9.89 -13.84
C LEU A 98 2.30 10.81 -15.03
N GLU A 99 2.37 12.14 -14.89
CA GLU A 99 2.30 13.06 -16.03
C GLU A 99 3.43 12.80 -17.03
N LEU A 100 4.62 12.39 -16.56
CA LEU A 100 5.77 12.07 -17.40
C LEU A 100 5.77 10.60 -17.86
N GLN A 101 5.31 9.69 -17.03
CA GLN A 101 5.25 8.25 -17.30
C GLN A 101 3.86 7.69 -16.97
N PRO A 102 2.83 7.96 -17.78
CA PRO A 102 1.45 7.58 -17.47
C PRO A 102 1.24 6.07 -17.40
N ASN A 103 2.08 5.27 -18.04
CA ASN A 103 1.98 3.81 -18.07
C ASN A 103 2.90 3.12 -17.05
N ASN A 104 3.07 3.70 -15.87
CA ASN A 104 3.82 3.08 -14.78
C ASN A 104 2.84 2.49 -13.75
N PRO A 105 2.63 1.14 -13.71
CA PRO A 105 1.66 0.53 -12.82
C PRO A 105 2.07 0.62 -11.35
N ASP A 106 3.37 0.61 -11.03
CA ASP A 106 3.86 0.74 -9.66
C ASP A 106 3.53 2.13 -9.09
N VAL A 107 3.88 3.19 -9.82
CA VAL A 107 3.63 4.57 -9.37
C VAL A 107 2.12 4.84 -9.27
N SER A 108 1.31 4.32 -10.22
CA SER A 108 -0.15 4.41 -10.15
C SER A 108 -0.70 3.69 -8.91
N THR A 109 -0.10 2.56 -8.53
CA THR A 109 -0.46 1.84 -7.30
C THR A 109 -0.09 2.65 -6.06
N ASP A 110 1.13 3.19 -5.99
CA ASP A 110 1.60 3.97 -4.85
C ASP A 110 0.78 5.26 -4.66
N LEU A 111 0.39 5.93 -5.76
CA LEU A 111 -0.56 7.05 -5.73
C LEU A 111 -1.92 6.62 -5.18
N GLY A 112 -2.44 5.47 -5.62
CA GLY A 112 -3.69 4.91 -5.11
C GLY A 112 -3.63 4.64 -3.61
N VAL A 113 -2.50 4.11 -3.12
CA VAL A 113 -2.28 3.87 -1.68
C VAL A 113 -2.21 5.20 -0.91
N ALA A 114 -1.56 6.24 -1.44
CA ALA A 114 -1.54 7.57 -0.82
C ALA A 114 -2.95 8.19 -0.73
N TYR A 115 -3.79 8.00 -1.76
CA TYR A 115 -5.20 8.38 -1.70
C TYR A 115 -5.97 7.60 -0.62
N TYR A 116 -5.70 6.32 -0.44
CA TYR A 116 -6.33 5.53 0.62
C TYR A 116 -6.01 6.09 2.01
N TYR A 117 -4.74 6.41 2.30
CA TYR A 117 -4.35 6.98 3.59
C TYR A 117 -4.92 8.39 3.85
N THR A 118 -5.29 9.11 2.79
CA THR A 118 -6.00 10.40 2.90
C THR A 118 -7.52 10.27 2.86
N ASN A 119 -8.08 9.05 3.06
CA ASN A 119 -9.52 8.75 3.01
C ASN A 119 -10.19 9.03 1.65
N GLN A 120 -9.42 9.15 0.57
CA GLN A 120 -9.92 9.37 -0.78
C GLN A 120 -10.13 8.03 -1.51
N HIS A 121 -10.98 7.16 -0.96
CA HIS A 121 -11.11 5.76 -1.37
C HIS A 121 -11.51 5.57 -2.84
N ASP A 122 -12.37 6.44 -3.39
CA ASP A 122 -12.79 6.37 -4.79
C ASP A 122 -11.61 6.69 -5.73
N ARG A 123 -10.82 7.72 -5.42
CA ARG A 123 -9.61 8.05 -6.17
C ARG A 123 -8.55 6.95 -6.07
N ALA A 124 -8.44 6.30 -4.92
CA ALA A 124 -7.56 5.13 -4.76
C ALA A 124 -7.96 4.02 -5.74
N LEU A 125 -9.26 3.66 -5.80
CA LEU A 125 -9.76 2.64 -6.72
C LEU A 125 -9.63 3.04 -8.20
N GLU A 126 -9.75 4.32 -8.54
CA GLU A 126 -9.48 4.84 -9.89
C GLU A 126 -8.02 4.60 -10.29
N GLN A 127 -7.07 4.93 -9.41
CA GLN A 127 -5.64 4.71 -9.67
C GLN A 127 -5.30 3.22 -9.77
N PHE A 128 -5.88 2.38 -8.92
CA PHE A 128 -5.71 0.93 -9.05
C PHE A 128 -6.30 0.39 -10.34
N THR A 129 -7.45 0.91 -10.77
CA THR A 129 -8.03 0.56 -12.08
C THR A 129 -7.10 0.96 -13.22
N HIS A 130 -6.47 2.13 -13.15
CA HIS A 130 -5.47 2.57 -14.11
C HIS A 130 -4.26 1.63 -14.11
N SER A 131 -3.68 1.32 -12.94
CA SER A 131 -2.56 0.37 -12.81
C SER A 131 -2.89 -0.98 -13.46
N LEU A 132 -4.08 -1.54 -13.19
CA LEU A 132 -4.51 -2.83 -13.72
C LEU A 132 -4.87 -2.79 -15.22
N LYS A 133 -5.16 -1.63 -15.80
CA LYS A 133 -5.26 -1.49 -17.26
C LYS A 133 -3.89 -1.56 -17.93
N VAL A 134 -2.84 -1.05 -17.27
CA VAL A 134 -1.46 -1.11 -17.76
C VAL A 134 -0.89 -2.52 -17.58
N ASP A 135 -1.03 -3.08 -16.38
CA ASP A 135 -0.64 -4.46 -16.07
C ASP A 135 -1.79 -5.21 -15.38
N PRO A 136 -2.56 -5.99 -16.11
CA PRO A 136 -3.66 -6.79 -15.57
C PRO A 136 -3.22 -7.88 -14.57
N ARG A 137 -1.93 -8.14 -14.44
CA ARG A 137 -1.37 -9.14 -13.53
C ARG A 137 -0.63 -8.53 -12.33
N HIS A 138 -0.76 -7.24 -12.11
CA HIS A 138 -0.10 -6.54 -11.01
C HIS A 138 -0.71 -6.93 -9.66
N THR A 139 -0.18 -7.98 -9.04
CA THR A 139 -0.70 -8.58 -7.80
C THR A 139 -0.74 -7.63 -6.62
N LYS A 140 0.26 -6.74 -6.50
CA LYS A 140 0.29 -5.67 -5.48
C LYS A 140 -0.94 -4.76 -5.59
N THR A 141 -1.30 -4.35 -6.80
CA THR A 141 -2.49 -3.52 -7.02
C THR A 141 -3.77 -4.25 -6.65
N MET A 142 -3.92 -5.50 -7.08
CA MET A 142 -5.12 -6.31 -6.75
C MET A 142 -5.27 -6.52 -5.24
N LEU A 143 -4.16 -6.75 -4.55
CA LEU A 143 -4.17 -6.87 -3.09
C LEU A 143 -4.71 -5.58 -2.45
N ASN A 144 -4.22 -4.42 -2.90
CA ASN A 144 -4.65 -3.11 -2.41
C ASN A 144 -6.12 -2.78 -2.78
N VAL A 145 -6.60 -3.21 -3.95
CA VAL A 145 -8.04 -3.11 -4.29
C VAL A 145 -8.89 -3.80 -3.21
N GLY A 146 -8.53 -5.01 -2.82
CA GLY A 146 -9.25 -5.73 -1.75
C GLY A 146 -9.19 -5.00 -0.41
N ILE A 147 -8.04 -4.43 -0.03
CA ILE A 147 -7.89 -3.66 1.21
C ILE A 147 -8.84 -2.44 1.21
N VAL A 148 -8.84 -1.65 0.13
CA VAL A 148 -9.70 -0.47 0.03
C VAL A 148 -11.18 -0.86 0.00
N LYS A 149 -11.55 -1.93 -0.69
CA LYS A 149 -12.92 -2.45 -0.68
C LYS A 149 -13.36 -2.85 0.72
N ALA A 150 -12.54 -3.62 1.45
CA ALA A 150 -12.87 -4.07 2.80
C ALA A 150 -12.98 -2.92 3.80
N GLN A 151 -11.95 -2.09 3.88
CA GLN A 151 -11.82 -1.09 4.93
C GLN A 151 -12.43 0.26 4.55
N GLY A 152 -12.18 0.72 3.34
CA GLY A 152 -12.64 2.01 2.84
C GLY A 152 -14.10 2.01 2.42
N LYS A 153 -14.55 0.98 1.69
CA LYS A 153 -15.90 0.91 1.11
C LYS A 153 -16.84 -0.02 1.88
N LYS A 154 -16.34 -0.81 2.84
CA LYS A 154 -17.08 -1.86 3.56
C LYS A 154 -17.68 -2.94 2.63
N ASP A 155 -17.11 -3.09 1.44
CA ASP A 155 -17.45 -4.12 0.47
C ASP A 155 -16.63 -5.39 0.75
N LEU A 156 -17.07 -6.16 1.73
CA LEU A 156 -16.34 -7.37 2.18
C LEU A 156 -16.34 -8.46 1.10
N ALA A 157 -17.44 -8.61 0.37
CA ALA A 157 -17.55 -9.61 -0.69
C ALA A 157 -16.60 -9.27 -1.86
N GLY A 158 -16.61 -8.04 -2.33
CA GLY A 158 -15.69 -7.60 -3.38
C GLY A 158 -14.22 -7.59 -2.96
N ALA A 159 -13.94 -7.44 -1.66
CA ALA A 159 -12.58 -7.60 -1.15
C ALA A 159 -12.09 -9.04 -1.26
N ILE A 160 -12.92 -10.01 -0.83
CA ILE A 160 -12.61 -11.44 -0.96
C ILE A 160 -12.38 -11.80 -2.43
N GLU A 161 -13.26 -11.36 -3.32
CA GLU A 161 -13.12 -11.61 -4.76
C GLU A 161 -11.77 -11.11 -5.31
N ALA A 162 -11.37 -9.88 -4.97
CA ALA A 162 -10.08 -9.33 -5.38
C ALA A 162 -8.91 -10.16 -4.85
N TRP A 163 -8.94 -10.54 -3.59
CA TRP A 163 -7.88 -11.36 -2.98
C TRP A 163 -7.84 -12.79 -3.51
N GLU A 164 -8.98 -13.41 -3.81
CA GLU A 164 -9.04 -14.73 -4.46
C GLU A 164 -8.36 -14.71 -5.85
N GLN A 165 -8.50 -13.61 -6.59
CA GLN A 165 -7.78 -13.44 -7.86
C GLN A 165 -6.26 -13.37 -7.64
N VAL A 166 -5.77 -12.68 -6.60
CA VAL A 166 -4.34 -12.67 -6.24
C VAL A 166 -3.85 -14.09 -5.94
N VAL A 167 -4.58 -14.83 -5.09
CA VAL A 167 -4.24 -16.21 -4.74
C VAL A 167 -4.21 -17.13 -5.97
N LYS A 168 -5.15 -16.96 -6.90
CA LYS A 168 -5.20 -17.75 -8.13
C LYS A 168 -4.03 -17.47 -9.07
N MET A 169 -3.63 -16.19 -9.17
CA MET A 169 -2.58 -15.79 -10.11
C MET A 169 -1.18 -16.03 -9.60
N ALA A 170 -0.95 -15.82 -8.31
CA ALA A 170 0.37 -15.89 -7.69
C ALA A 170 0.31 -16.53 -6.29
N PRO A 171 -0.04 -17.84 -6.21
CA PRO A 171 -0.30 -18.50 -4.93
C PRO A 171 0.88 -18.51 -3.97
N ASP A 172 2.09 -18.54 -4.47
CA ASP A 172 3.32 -18.67 -3.67
C ASP A 172 4.03 -17.33 -3.47
N SER A 173 3.52 -16.23 -4.06
CA SER A 173 4.06 -14.89 -3.85
C SER A 173 3.72 -14.35 -2.45
N PRO A 174 4.46 -13.35 -1.96
CA PRO A 174 4.12 -12.65 -0.71
C PRO A 174 2.70 -12.10 -0.72
N GLU A 175 2.25 -11.53 -1.86
CA GLU A 175 0.89 -11.02 -2.04
C GLU A 175 -0.15 -12.14 -1.97
N GLY A 176 0.11 -13.30 -2.58
CA GLY A 176 -0.77 -14.47 -2.54
C GLY A 176 -0.92 -15.04 -1.13
N GLN A 177 0.16 -15.12 -0.37
CA GLN A 177 0.14 -15.55 1.03
C GLN A 177 -0.63 -14.54 1.89
N THR A 178 -0.38 -13.24 1.71
CA THR A 178 -1.09 -12.17 2.41
C THR A 178 -2.59 -12.19 2.08
N ALA A 179 -2.95 -12.36 0.80
CA ALA A 179 -4.33 -12.45 0.36
C ALA A 179 -5.08 -13.60 1.06
N ARG A 180 -4.46 -14.80 1.18
CA ARG A 180 -5.06 -15.92 1.93
C ARG A 180 -5.32 -15.54 3.40
N GLN A 181 -4.33 -14.97 4.07
CA GLN A 181 -4.48 -14.55 5.47
C GLN A 181 -5.61 -13.53 5.65
N LEU A 182 -5.74 -12.57 4.72
CA LEU A 182 -6.79 -11.57 4.74
C LEU A 182 -8.17 -12.20 4.52
N ILE A 183 -8.31 -13.14 3.57
CA ILE A 183 -9.54 -13.89 3.33
C ILE A 183 -9.94 -14.67 4.57
N ASP A 184 -9.02 -15.44 5.16
CA ASP A 184 -9.30 -16.27 6.33
C ASP A 184 -9.70 -15.42 7.54
N SER A 185 -9.00 -14.32 7.78
CA SER A 185 -9.31 -13.36 8.84
C SER A 185 -10.70 -12.74 8.66
N LEU A 186 -11.01 -12.32 7.41
CA LEU A 186 -12.30 -11.69 7.11
C LEU A 186 -13.46 -12.66 7.25
N ARG A 187 -13.32 -13.90 6.76
CA ARG A 187 -14.31 -14.97 6.90
C ARG A 187 -14.53 -15.38 8.36
N SER A 188 -13.47 -15.40 9.16
CA SER A 188 -13.57 -15.69 10.59
C SER A 188 -14.30 -14.61 11.37
N ALA A 189 -14.09 -13.35 11.02
CA ALA A 189 -14.74 -12.20 11.64
C ALA A 189 -16.19 -12.00 11.17
N HIS A 190 -16.52 -12.45 9.94
CA HIS A 190 -17.81 -12.25 9.28
C HIS A 190 -18.30 -13.55 8.64
N PRO A 191 -18.83 -14.52 9.42
CA PRO A 191 -19.27 -15.84 8.91
C PRO A 191 -20.38 -15.74 7.85
N ASP A 192 -21.19 -14.69 7.90
CA ASP A 192 -22.25 -14.39 6.95
C ASP A 192 -21.74 -14.11 5.52
N VAL A 193 -20.56 -13.53 5.39
CA VAL A 193 -19.92 -13.28 4.08
C VAL A 193 -19.46 -14.58 3.42
N SER A 194 -19.18 -15.62 4.23
CA SER A 194 -18.77 -16.94 3.75
C SER A 194 -19.92 -17.75 3.12
N GLN A 195 -21.19 -17.36 3.37
CA GLN A 195 -22.39 -18.13 2.96
C GLN A 195 -23.05 -17.61 1.67
N ARG A 196 -22.50 -16.56 1.02
CA ARG A 196 -23.00 -16.15 -0.29
C ARG A 196 -22.41 -17.07 -1.38
N PRO A 197 -23.22 -17.99 -1.97
CA PRO A 197 -22.78 -18.70 -3.16
C PRO A 197 -22.55 -17.65 -4.26
N GLY A 198 -21.46 -17.81 -4.98
CA GLY A 198 -21.10 -16.92 -6.10
C GLY A 198 -22.27 -16.67 -7.02
N ALA A 199 -22.54 -15.40 -7.28
CA ALA A 199 -23.46 -14.99 -8.31
C ALA A 199 -22.82 -15.17 -9.70
#